data_8276a83bddbc0ca203dd17acf13fa073
#
_entry.id   8276a83bddbc0ca203dd17acf13fa073
#
_cell.length_a   1.000
_cell.length_b   1.000
_cell.length_c   1.000
_cell.angle_alpha   90.00
_cell.angle_beta   90.00
_cell.angle_gamma   90.00
#
_symmetry.space_group_name_H-M   'P 1'
#
loop_
_entity.id
_entity.type
_entity.pdbx_description
1 polymer ?
#
loop_
_entity_poly.entity_id
_entity_poly.type
_entity_poly.pdbx_seq_one_letter_code
_entity_poly.pdbx_strand_id
1 'polypeptide(L)'
;MRPPCERYVPGYGDAGADFHVIGDHPGVHGGRDSEIPFADEPWSAAFFDALERGGLLAVTDDELVTRHTFLSYLHMCDPGEAVPDADAYDLMEPYFDAELRAITAHILLPVGARATEHVLATYTSKAVRDPLDMADLHGQELRGAGWLVVPIADPAEWDADDADVLAERLAAILETDYRQLSDLGRFIAGDEPYFVR
;
A
#
# COMPACT_ATOMS: atom_id res chain seq x y z
N MET A 1 -15.27 -8.96 -8.43
CA MET A 1 -16.09 -9.69 -7.42
C MET A 1 -16.70 -8.64 -6.49
N ARG A 2 -17.97 -8.71 -6.10
CA ARG A 2 -18.58 -7.71 -5.22
C ARG A 2 -18.47 -8.15 -3.77
N PRO A 3 -17.98 -7.29 -2.85
CA PRO A 3 -17.89 -7.65 -1.43
C PRO A 3 -19.27 -7.84 -0.80
N PRO A 4 -19.38 -8.60 0.32
CA PRO A 4 -20.64 -8.97 0.95
C PRO A 4 -21.20 -7.88 1.88
N CYS A 5 -20.99 -6.62 1.56
CA CYS A 5 -21.46 -5.47 2.35
C CYS A 5 -22.25 -4.48 1.47
N GLU A 6 -23.05 -3.63 2.10
CA GLU A 6 -23.89 -2.63 1.41
C GLU A 6 -23.06 -1.43 0.95
N ARG A 7 -22.12 -0.98 1.80
CA ARG A 7 -21.22 0.15 1.53
C ARG A 7 -19.78 -0.34 1.54
N TYR A 8 -19.05 0.02 0.51
CA TYR A 8 -17.62 -0.27 0.40
C TYR A 8 -16.93 0.80 -0.43
N VAL A 9 -15.65 0.98 -0.21
CA VAL A 9 -14.78 1.81 -1.02
C VAL A 9 -14.06 0.90 -2.01
N PRO A 10 -14.34 1.05 -3.32
CA PRO A 10 -13.68 0.24 -4.34
C PRO A 10 -12.21 0.62 -4.46
N GLY A 11 -11.40 -0.28 -5.00
CA GLY A 11 -10.05 0.09 -5.42
C GLY A 11 -10.09 1.14 -6.53
N TYR A 12 -9.10 2.04 -6.54
CA TYR A 12 -9.03 3.18 -7.44
C TYR A 12 -7.67 3.23 -8.13
N GLY A 13 -7.65 3.43 -9.43
CA GLY A 13 -6.44 3.70 -10.19
C GLY A 13 -6.22 2.77 -11.39
N ASP A 14 -4.95 2.58 -11.76
CA ASP A 14 -4.56 1.88 -12.97
C ASP A 14 -4.59 0.35 -12.77
N ALA A 15 -5.34 -0.35 -13.61
CA ALA A 15 -5.40 -1.82 -13.58
C ALA A 15 -4.06 -2.50 -13.97
N GLY A 16 -3.18 -1.79 -14.66
CA GLY A 16 -1.81 -2.22 -14.99
C GLY A 16 -0.75 -1.57 -14.09
N ALA A 17 -1.12 -1.29 -12.83
CA ALA A 17 -0.25 -0.59 -11.91
C ALA A 17 1.02 -1.39 -11.55
N ASP A 18 2.13 -0.69 -11.45
CA ASP A 18 3.38 -1.22 -10.89
C ASP A 18 3.44 -1.07 -9.36
N PHE A 19 2.68 -0.09 -8.83
CA PHE A 19 2.61 0.25 -7.40
C PHE A 19 1.20 0.00 -6.87
N HIS A 20 1.10 -0.66 -5.72
CA HIS A 20 -0.16 -0.90 -5.03
C HIS A 20 -0.10 -0.33 -3.63
N VAL A 21 -0.83 0.76 -3.38
CA VAL A 21 -0.99 1.38 -2.08
C VAL A 21 -2.13 0.68 -1.34
N ILE A 22 -1.83 0.10 -0.21
CA ILE A 22 -2.73 -0.80 0.51
C ILE A 22 -2.99 -0.25 1.90
N GLY A 23 -4.22 0.21 2.15
CA GLY A 23 -4.65 0.65 3.48
C GLY A 23 -5.33 -0.43 4.30
N ASP A 24 -5.74 -0.08 5.50
CA ASP A 24 -6.46 -0.96 6.40
C ASP A 24 -7.94 -1.06 5.99
N HIS A 25 -8.75 -0.07 6.32
CA HIS A 25 -10.18 0.00 5.97
C HIS A 25 -10.67 1.46 5.92
N PRO A 26 -11.85 1.73 5.30
CA PRO A 26 -12.38 3.10 5.17
C PRO A 26 -12.63 3.82 6.50
N GLY A 27 -12.79 3.09 7.59
CA GLY A 27 -12.97 3.66 8.91
C GLY A 27 -11.73 4.33 9.49
N VAL A 28 -10.55 3.95 9.01
CA VAL A 28 -9.25 4.52 9.43
C VAL A 28 -8.67 5.40 8.32
N HIS A 29 -8.76 4.95 7.08
CA HIS A 29 -8.07 5.58 5.96
C HIS A 29 -8.99 6.32 4.98
N GLY A 30 -10.27 6.55 5.34
CA GLY A 30 -11.17 7.44 4.61
C GLY A 30 -11.77 6.88 3.32
N GLY A 31 -12.16 7.77 2.41
CA GLY A 31 -12.76 7.42 1.13
C GLY A 31 -14.25 7.10 1.20
N ARG A 32 -14.92 7.36 2.32
CA ARG A 32 -16.33 7.01 2.53
C ARG A 32 -17.30 7.83 1.69
N ASP A 33 -16.96 9.09 1.43
CA ASP A 33 -17.82 10.03 0.72
C ASP A 33 -17.44 10.14 -0.75
N SER A 34 -16.13 10.15 -1.06
CA SER A 34 -15.61 10.25 -2.43
C SER A 34 -15.53 8.92 -3.17
N GLU A 35 -15.60 7.79 -2.47
CA GLU A 35 -15.29 6.43 -2.99
C GLU A 35 -13.85 6.32 -3.52
N ILE A 36 -12.94 7.20 -3.08
CA ILE A 36 -11.51 7.17 -3.41
C ILE A 36 -10.74 6.80 -2.15
N PRO A 37 -9.99 5.68 -2.14
CA PRO A 37 -9.18 5.31 -0.99
C PRO A 37 -8.23 6.43 -0.55
N PHE A 38 -8.11 6.63 0.78
CA PHE A 38 -7.28 7.66 1.43
C PHE A 38 -7.77 9.11 1.27
N ALA A 39 -8.92 9.34 0.64
CA ALA A 39 -9.55 10.66 0.59
C ALA A 39 -10.45 10.91 1.81
N ASP A 40 -10.94 12.14 1.92
CA ASP A 40 -11.93 12.59 2.90
C ASP A 40 -11.42 12.70 4.36
N GLU A 41 -10.11 12.52 4.58
CA GLU A 41 -9.50 12.66 5.90
C GLU A 41 -8.68 13.97 6.00
N PRO A 42 -8.50 14.52 7.21
CA PRO A 42 -7.73 15.77 7.39
C PRO A 42 -6.28 15.72 6.85
N TRP A 43 -5.67 14.54 6.84
CA TRP A 43 -4.32 14.29 6.36
C TRP A 43 -4.24 13.91 4.88
N SER A 44 -5.38 13.67 4.20
CA SER A 44 -5.41 13.20 2.81
C SER A 44 -4.62 14.08 1.85
N ALA A 45 -4.70 15.41 2.02
CA ALA A 45 -3.98 16.34 1.17
C ALA A 45 -2.44 16.16 1.28
N ALA A 46 -1.91 15.98 2.49
CA ALA A 46 -0.49 15.76 2.71
C ALA A 46 -0.04 14.40 2.17
N PHE A 47 -0.87 13.37 2.32
CA PHE A 47 -0.60 12.04 1.80
C PHE A 47 -0.55 12.02 0.26
N PHE A 48 -1.54 12.62 -0.40
CA PHE A 48 -1.56 12.70 -1.85
C PHE A 48 -0.44 13.60 -2.41
N ASP A 49 -0.08 14.70 -1.72
CA ASP A 49 1.08 15.52 -2.08
C ASP A 49 2.38 14.71 -2.04
N ALA A 50 2.58 13.89 -1.02
CA ALA A 50 3.76 13.01 -0.94
C ALA A 50 3.81 12.00 -2.08
N LEU A 51 2.67 11.37 -2.44
CA LEU A 51 2.58 10.46 -3.57
C LEU A 51 2.76 11.18 -4.91
N GLU A 52 2.26 12.41 -5.06
CA GLU A 52 2.45 13.24 -6.26
C GLU A 52 3.92 13.62 -6.46
N ARG A 53 4.57 14.12 -5.43
CA ARG A 53 6.02 14.41 -5.44
C ARG A 53 6.86 13.16 -5.67
N GLY A 54 6.40 12.03 -5.16
CA GLY A 54 6.98 10.71 -5.42
C GLY A 54 6.72 10.18 -6.84
N GLY A 55 5.90 10.87 -7.65
CA GLY A 55 5.65 10.52 -9.05
C GLY A 55 4.56 9.49 -9.29
N LEU A 56 3.81 9.08 -8.26
CA LEU A 56 2.81 8.01 -8.35
C LEU A 56 1.41 8.50 -8.76
N LEU A 57 1.13 9.78 -8.64
CA LEU A 57 -0.15 10.37 -9.03
C LEU A 57 0.03 11.84 -9.42
N ALA A 58 -1.04 12.46 -9.87
CA ALA A 58 -1.15 13.91 -10.06
C ALA A 58 -2.55 14.37 -9.64
N VAL A 59 -2.64 15.54 -9.03
CA VAL A 59 -3.91 16.20 -8.73
C VAL A 59 -4.11 17.29 -9.78
N THR A 60 -5.17 17.17 -10.61
CA THR A 60 -5.50 18.12 -11.68
C THR A 60 -6.96 18.51 -11.58
N ASP A 61 -7.23 19.82 -11.48
CA ASP A 61 -8.60 20.37 -11.51
C ASP A 61 -9.61 19.61 -10.64
N ASP A 62 -9.22 19.26 -9.42
CA ASP A 62 -9.97 18.45 -8.44
C ASP A 62 -10.12 16.94 -8.80
N GLU A 63 -9.40 16.46 -9.81
CA GLU A 63 -9.37 15.03 -10.17
C GLU A 63 -8.04 14.40 -9.76
N LEU A 64 -8.12 13.24 -9.08
CA LEU A 64 -6.96 12.42 -8.75
C LEU A 64 -6.62 11.48 -9.92
N VAL A 65 -5.49 11.70 -10.55
CA VAL A 65 -5.01 10.87 -11.66
C VAL A 65 -3.83 10.02 -11.20
N THR A 66 -3.99 8.70 -11.19
CA THR A 66 -2.92 7.77 -10.84
C THR A 66 -1.96 7.55 -12.00
N ARG A 67 -0.68 7.27 -11.68
CA ARG A 67 0.37 6.93 -12.65
C ARG A 67 0.96 5.58 -12.27
N HIS A 68 0.59 4.54 -13.02
CA HIS A 68 1.00 3.16 -12.71
C HIS A 68 0.76 2.76 -11.25
N THR A 69 -0.27 3.34 -10.63
CA THR A 69 -0.58 3.18 -9.21
C THR A 69 -2.02 2.77 -9.02
N PHE A 70 -2.24 1.87 -8.08
CA PHE A 70 -3.55 1.42 -7.63
C PHE A 70 -3.64 1.59 -6.11
N LEU A 71 -4.79 2.04 -5.62
CA LEU A 71 -5.08 2.31 -4.22
C LEU A 71 -6.20 1.38 -3.77
N SER A 72 -6.06 0.69 -2.66
CA SER A 72 -7.14 -0.14 -2.10
C SER A 72 -6.99 -0.40 -0.61
N TYR A 73 -7.86 -1.26 -0.07
CA TYR A 73 -7.90 -1.64 1.33
C TYR A 73 -7.85 -3.14 1.53
N LEU A 74 -7.25 -3.61 2.64
CA LEU A 74 -7.39 -4.98 3.11
C LEU A 74 -8.86 -5.32 3.36
N HIS A 75 -9.57 -4.41 3.99
CA HIS A 75 -11.00 -4.52 4.28
C HIS A 75 -11.76 -3.36 3.62
N MET A 76 -12.23 -3.57 2.41
CA MET A 76 -12.87 -2.52 1.59
C MET A 76 -14.27 -2.12 2.09
N CYS A 77 -14.94 -2.93 2.90
CA CYS A 77 -16.24 -2.59 3.45
C CYS A 77 -16.15 -1.46 4.48
N ASP A 78 -17.11 -0.52 4.43
CA ASP A 78 -17.23 0.51 5.46
C ASP A 78 -17.75 -0.11 6.76
N PRO A 79 -16.95 -0.15 7.83
CA PRO A 79 -17.37 -0.75 9.10
C PRO A 79 -18.26 0.18 9.93
N GLY A 80 -18.55 1.41 9.47
CA GLY A 80 -19.21 2.44 10.25
C GLY A 80 -18.35 2.89 11.43
N GLU A 81 -18.91 2.79 12.66
CA GLU A 81 -18.20 3.10 13.91
C GLU A 81 -17.49 1.88 14.53
N ALA A 82 -17.71 0.69 13.95
CA ALA A 82 -17.10 -0.54 14.46
C ALA A 82 -15.63 -0.66 14.02
N VAL A 83 -14.85 -1.34 14.84
CA VAL A 83 -13.51 -1.80 14.44
C VAL A 83 -13.67 -3.23 13.91
N PRO A 84 -13.28 -3.54 12.66
CA PRO A 84 -13.36 -4.88 12.14
C PRO A 84 -12.53 -5.85 12.98
N ASP A 85 -13.11 -7.00 13.31
CA ASP A 85 -12.41 -8.09 13.99
C ASP A 85 -11.69 -9.02 13.00
N ALA A 86 -11.01 -10.04 13.50
CA ALA A 86 -10.28 -10.99 12.68
C ALA A 86 -11.19 -11.70 11.66
N ASP A 87 -12.40 -12.09 12.07
CA ASP A 87 -13.37 -12.79 11.20
C ASP A 87 -13.80 -11.88 10.03
N ALA A 88 -13.92 -10.56 10.26
CA ALA A 88 -14.24 -9.59 9.22
C ALA A 88 -13.10 -9.46 8.18
N TYR A 89 -11.84 -9.49 8.62
CA TYR A 89 -10.69 -9.51 7.70
C TYR A 89 -10.61 -10.83 6.93
N ASP A 90 -10.79 -11.98 7.60
CA ASP A 90 -10.80 -13.29 6.94
C ASP A 90 -11.89 -13.38 5.86
N LEU A 91 -13.04 -12.75 6.10
CA LEU A 91 -14.12 -12.64 5.12
C LEU A 91 -13.74 -11.78 3.91
N MET A 92 -12.90 -10.75 4.09
CA MET A 92 -12.47 -9.85 3.03
C MET A 92 -11.23 -10.34 2.28
N GLU A 93 -10.41 -11.20 2.88
CA GLU A 93 -9.16 -11.69 2.28
C GLU A 93 -9.32 -12.22 0.84
N PRO A 94 -10.35 -13.04 0.49
CA PRO A 94 -10.53 -13.49 -0.88
C PRO A 94 -10.76 -12.37 -1.90
N TYR A 95 -11.34 -11.26 -1.48
CA TYR A 95 -11.60 -10.08 -2.33
C TYR A 95 -10.33 -9.30 -2.57
N PHE A 96 -9.57 -9.04 -1.50
CA PHE A 96 -8.28 -8.38 -1.56
C PHE A 96 -7.26 -9.21 -2.36
N ASP A 97 -7.16 -10.51 -2.11
CA ASP A 97 -6.25 -11.41 -2.84
C ASP A 97 -6.58 -11.47 -4.35
N ALA A 98 -7.87 -11.50 -4.70
CA ALA A 98 -8.30 -11.44 -6.10
C ALA A 98 -7.91 -10.11 -6.77
N GLU A 99 -8.03 -8.99 -6.06
CA GLU A 99 -7.62 -7.67 -6.54
C GLU A 99 -6.10 -7.59 -6.69
N LEU A 100 -5.34 -7.98 -5.67
CA LEU A 100 -3.88 -8.01 -5.72
C LEU A 100 -3.35 -8.81 -6.90
N ARG A 101 -3.95 -9.98 -7.18
CA ARG A 101 -3.60 -10.82 -8.33
C ARG A 101 -4.01 -10.22 -9.67
N ALA A 102 -5.08 -9.46 -9.71
CA ALA A 102 -5.54 -8.80 -10.94
C ALA A 102 -4.64 -7.61 -11.30
N ILE A 103 -4.22 -6.83 -10.31
CA ILE A 103 -3.35 -5.65 -10.51
C ILE A 103 -1.93 -6.07 -10.82
N THR A 104 -1.40 -7.15 -10.23
CA THR A 104 -0.05 -7.68 -10.47
C THR A 104 1.08 -6.66 -10.27
N ALA A 105 0.92 -5.73 -9.33
CA ALA A 105 1.93 -4.73 -9.01
C ALA A 105 3.26 -5.37 -8.57
N HIS A 106 4.36 -4.69 -8.82
CA HIS A 106 5.71 -5.13 -8.42
C HIS A 106 6.08 -4.61 -7.03
N ILE A 107 5.50 -3.47 -6.66
CA ILE A 107 5.80 -2.76 -5.42
C ILE A 107 4.53 -2.63 -4.59
N LEU A 108 4.60 -3.06 -3.33
CA LEU A 108 3.53 -2.96 -2.37
C LEU A 108 3.84 -1.85 -1.36
N LEU A 109 2.91 -0.94 -1.18
CA LEU A 109 3.01 0.21 -0.29
C LEU A 109 1.94 0.09 0.82
N PRO A 110 2.14 -0.80 1.82
CA PRO A 110 1.20 -0.92 2.92
C PRO A 110 1.25 0.30 3.83
N VAL A 111 0.08 0.85 4.17
CA VAL A 111 -0.12 2.04 4.99
C VAL A 111 -0.61 1.64 6.39
N GLY A 112 0.12 2.02 7.41
CA GLY A 112 -0.15 1.68 8.80
C GLY A 112 0.32 0.27 9.19
N ALA A 113 0.30 0.00 10.49
CA ALA A 113 0.86 -1.22 11.06
C ALA A 113 0.13 -2.48 10.60
N ARG A 114 -1.21 -2.48 10.57
CA ARG A 114 -1.99 -3.66 10.18
C ARG A 114 -1.76 -4.05 8.72
N ALA A 115 -1.79 -3.11 7.79
CA ALA A 115 -1.54 -3.40 6.38
C ALA A 115 -0.11 -3.89 6.17
N THR A 116 0.86 -3.30 6.87
CA THR A 116 2.26 -3.71 6.83
C THR A 116 2.45 -5.13 7.36
N GLU A 117 1.86 -5.44 8.52
CA GLU A 117 1.92 -6.79 9.10
C GLU A 117 1.33 -7.83 8.15
N HIS A 118 0.13 -7.58 7.62
CA HIS A 118 -0.54 -8.48 6.69
C HIS A 118 0.30 -8.73 5.43
N VAL A 119 0.80 -7.67 4.80
CA VAL A 119 1.62 -7.79 3.58
C VAL A 119 2.92 -8.53 3.85
N LEU A 120 3.62 -8.23 4.93
CA LEU A 120 4.87 -8.90 5.26
C LEU A 120 4.66 -10.37 5.62
N ALA A 121 3.64 -10.70 6.41
CA ALA A 121 3.35 -12.07 6.84
C ALA A 121 2.85 -12.94 5.69
N THR A 122 1.98 -12.42 4.84
CA THR A 122 1.26 -13.20 3.82
C THR A 122 2.03 -13.28 2.51
N TYR A 123 2.63 -12.18 2.06
CA TYR A 123 3.22 -12.07 0.71
C TYR A 123 4.74 -12.03 0.69
N THR A 124 5.40 -12.03 1.86
CA THR A 124 6.86 -12.11 1.95
C THR A 124 7.28 -13.26 2.86
N SER A 125 8.53 -13.70 2.77
CA SER A 125 9.11 -14.67 3.70
C SER A 125 9.74 -14.02 4.93
N LYS A 126 9.46 -12.73 5.18
CA LYS A 126 10.09 -11.99 6.28
C LYS A 126 9.38 -12.28 7.60
N ALA A 127 10.19 -12.47 8.64
CA ALA A 127 9.65 -12.55 9.99
C ALA A 127 9.13 -11.17 10.43
N VAL A 128 7.88 -11.11 10.80
CA VAL A 128 7.26 -9.91 11.36
C VAL A 128 7.60 -9.83 12.84
N ARG A 129 8.09 -8.68 13.29
CA ARG A 129 8.27 -8.39 14.72
C ARG A 129 6.99 -7.75 15.25
N ASP A 130 6.50 -8.22 16.35
CA ASP A 130 5.32 -7.68 17.02
C ASP A 130 5.74 -7.01 18.36
N PRO A 131 5.45 -5.72 18.59
CA PRO A 131 4.83 -4.78 17.65
C PRO A 131 5.79 -4.30 16.54
N LEU A 132 5.23 -3.91 15.39
CA LEU A 132 5.98 -3.26 14.33
C LEU A 132 6.34 -1.82 14.75
N ASP A 133 7.59 -1.44 14.58
CA ASP A 133 8.00 -0.03 14.68
C ASP A 133 7.81 0.64 13.32
N MET A 134 6.69 1.34 13.16
CA MET A 134 6.34 1.97 11.89
C MET A 134 7.19 3.21 11.60
N ALA A 135 7.75 3.88 12.61
CA ALA A 135 8.69 4.98 12.41
C ALA A 135 10.01 4.47 11.81
N ASP A 136 10.51 3.34 12.29
CA ASP A 136 11.71 2.72 11.72
C ASP A 136 11.47 2.14 10.32
N LEU A 137 10.24 1.69 10.02
CA LEU A 137 9.89 1.04 8.76
C LEU A 137 9.47 2.01 7.65
N HIS A 138 9.05 3.22 7.98
CA HIS A 138 8.55 4.21 7.03
C HIS A 138 9.58 4.50 5.93
N GLY A 139 9.18 4.28 4.66
CA GLY A 139 10.04 4.49 3.51
C GLY A 139 11.20 3.49 3.35
N GLN A 140 11.28 2.41 4.15
CA GLN A 140 12.31 1.40 4.01
C GLN A 140 11.99 0.42 2.87
N GLU A 141 13.00 0.02 2.10
CA GLU A 141 12.86 -0.98 1.05
C GLU A 141 13.04 -2.39 1.61
N LEU A 142 11.96 -3.16 1.64
CA LEU A 142 11.96 -4.55 2.12
C LEU A 142 11.72 -5.49 0.94
N ARG A 143 12.73 -6.29 0.57
CA ARG A 143 12.62 -7.28 -0.51
C ARG A 143 12.20 -8.62 0.04
N GLY A 144 11.25 -9.29 -0.60
CA GLY A 144 10.84 -10.64 -0.22
C GLY A 144 9.86 -11.28 -1.19
N ALA A 145 10.05 -12.56 -1.48
CA ALA A 145 9.17 -13.41 -2.30
C ALA A 145 8.74 -12.83 -3.67
N GLY A 146 9.56 -11.98 -4.28
CA GLY A 146 9.27 -11.36 -5.57
C GLY A 146 8.57 -10.00 -5.47
N TRP A 147 8.48 -9.44 -4.29
CA TRP A 147 7.92 -8.12 -4.04
C TRP A 147 8.99 -7.17 -3.50
N LEU A 148 8.88 -5.91 -3.88
CA LEU A 148 9.47 -4.80 -3.14
C LEU A 148 8.37 -4.20 -2.26
N VAL A 149 8.53 -4.24 -0.95
CA VAL A 149 7.58 -3.66 0.00
C VAL A 149 8.19 -2.40 0.59
N VAL A 150 7.45 -1.30 0.56
CA VAL A 150 7.84 -0.04 1.19
C VAL A 150 6.73 0.37 2.15
N PRO A 151 6.88 0.05 3.44
CA PRO A 151 5.89 0.42 4.45
C PRO A 151 5.75 1.94 4.59
N ILE A 152 4.54 2.38 4.82
CA ILE A 152 4.20 3.79 5.07
C ILE A 152 3.58 3.88 6.47
N ALA A 153 4.12 4.74 7.33
CA ALA A 153 3.49 5.06 8.61
C ALA A 153 2.07 5.62 8.39
N ASP A 154 1.19 5.45 9.37
CA ASP A 154 -0.17 5.99 9.26
C ASP A 154 -0.10 7.52 9.07
N PRO A 155 -0.69 8.06 7.98
CA PRO A 155 -0.63 9.50 7.72
C PRO A 155 -1.28 10.38 8.79
N ALA A 156 -2.17 9.80 9.60
CA ALA A 156 -2.74 10.49 10.75
C ALA A 156 -1.72 10.74 11.88
N GLU A 157 -0.61 10.01 11.88
CA GLU A 157 0.46 10.06 12.89
C GLU A 157 1.75 10.68 12.35
N TRP A 158 1.75 11.19 11.10
CA TRP A 158 2.95 11.74 10.47
C TRP A 158 3.51 12.95 11.19
N ASP A 159 4.82 12.96 11.35
CA ASP A 159 5.62 14.12 11.72
C ASP A 159 5.93 15.00 10.49
N ALA A 160 6.60 16.12 10.72
CA ALA A 160 6.85 17.14 9.68
C ALA A 160 7.67 16.61 8.49
N ASP A 161 8.53 15.62 8.69
CA ASP A 161 9.48 15.12 7.69
C ASP A 161 8.99 13.85 6.97
N ASP A 162 7.92 13.17 7.47
CA ASP A 162 7.49 11.86 6.95
C ASP A 162 7.03 11.94 5.49
N ALA A 163 6.30 12.99 5.13
CA ALA A 163 5.88 13.21 3.75
C ALA A 163 7.07 13.38 2.79
N ASP A 164 8.14 14.04 3.23
CA ASP A 164 9.36 14.24 2.44
C ASP A 164 10.14 12.93 2.31
N VAL A 165 10.28 12.17 3.39
CA VAL A 165 10.92 10.85 3.39
C VAL A 165 10.24 9.91 2.40
N LEU A 166 8.89 9.86 2.41
CA LEU A 166 8.13 9.04 1.47
C LEU A 166 8.34 9.49 0.03
N ALA A 167 8.17 10.78 -0.25
CA ALA A 167 8.28 11.34 -1.59
C ALA A 167 9.69 11.09 -2.19
N GLU A 168 10.74 11.33 -1.43
CA GLU A 168 12.13 11.09 -1.85
C GLU A 168 12.37 9.58 -2.12
N ARG A 169 11.84 8.71 -1.27
CA ARG A 169 11.96 7.27 -1.46
C ARG A 169 11.28 6.79 -2.74
N LEU A 170 10.06 7.21 -2.98
CA LEU A 170 9.31 6.83 -4.18
C LEU A 170 9.96 7.35 -5.45
N ALA A 171 10.40 8.60 -5.46
CA ALA A 171 11.14 9.19 -6.58
C ALA A 171 12.44 8.41 -6.87
N ALA A 172 13.20 8.04 -5.83
CA ALA A 172 14.42 7.26 -5.98
C ALA A 172 14.13 5.85 -6.56
N ILE A 173 13.04 5.19 -6.15
CA ILE A 173 12.63 3.90 -6.70
C ILE A 173 12.30 4.02 -8.19
N LEU A 174 11.59 5.07 -8.60
CA LEU A 174 11.23 5.31 -10.01
C LEU A 174 12.45 5.52 -10.92
N GLU A 175 13.60 5.98 -10.37
CA GLU A 175 14.86 6.09 -11.11
C GLU A 175 15.57 4.75 -11.33
N THR A 176 15.11 3.68 -10.67
CA THR A 176 15.70 2.33 -10.77
C THR A 176 14.91 1.43 -11.72
N ASP A 177 15.51 0.30 -12.14
CA ASP A 177 14.77 -0.79 -12.77
C ASP A 177 14.08 -1.66 -11.69
N TYR A 178 13.08 -1.08 -11.03
CA TYR A 178 12.36 -1.70 -9.91
C TYR A 178 11.63 -2.99 -10.30
N ARG A 179 11.22 -3.14 -11.56
CA ARG A 179 10.60 -4.38 -12.06
C ARG A 179 11.61 -5.52 -12.02
N GLN A 180 12.82 -5.30 -12.49
CA GLN A 180 13.89 -6.29 -12.40
C GLN A 180 14.28 -6.58 -10.96
N LEU A 181 14.32 -5.56 -10.09
CA LEU A 181 14.63 -5.71 -8.67
C LEU A 181 13.60 -6.58 -7.94
N SER A 182 12.32 -6.45 -8.26
CA SER A 182 11.27 -7.29 -7.69
C SER A 182 11.33 -8.73 -8.20
N ASP A 183 11.57 -8.94 -9.50
CA ASP A 183 11.67 -10.27 -10.11
C ASP A 183 12.87 -11.06 -9.57
N LEU A 184 14.00 -10.41 -9.36
CA LEU A 184 15.19 -11.05 -8.76
C LEU A 184 14.91 -11.54 -7.33
N GLY A 185 14.05 -10.86 -6.58
CA GLY A 185 13.61 -11.26 -5.23
C GLY A 185 12.86 -12.60 -5.19
N ARG A 186 12.34 -13.10 -6.32
CA ARG A 186 11.72 -14.45 -6.41
C ARG A 186 12.72 -15.57 -6.30
N PHE A 187 13.98 -15.33 -6.63
CA PHE A 187 15.02 -16.35 -6.73
C PHE A 187 16.06 -16.28 -5.61
N ILE A 188 16.01 -15.26 -4.77
CA ILE A 188 17.03 -15.04 -3.75
C ILE A 188 16.39 -15.10 -2.35
N ALA A 189 16.61 -16.18 -1.64
CA ALA A 189 16.35 -16.28 -0.22
C ALA A 189 17.56 -15.69 0.53
N GLY A 190 17.56 -14.36 0.77
CA GLY A 190 18.61 -13.69 1.55
C GLY A 190 19.03 -12.34 0.98
N ASP A 191 19.73 -11.55 1.79
CA ASP A 191 20.20 -10.21 1.43
C ASP A 191 21.51 -10.20 0.61
N GLU A 192 22.02 -11.35 0.18
CA GLU A 192 23.24 -11.45 -0.63
C GLU A 192 22.92 -11.54 -2.12
N PRO A 193 23.63 -10.79 -3.00
CA PRO A 193 23.43 -10.87 -4.43
C PRO A 193 23.85 -12.25 -4.96
N TYR A 194 22.95 -12.92 -5.65
CA TYR A 194 23.23 -14.18 -6.33
C TYR A 194 23.81 -13.90 -7.72
N PHE A 195 25.07 -14.27 -7.94
CA PHE A 195 25.67 -14.21 -9.26
C PHE A 195 25.46 -15.55 -9.97
N VAL A 196 24.65 -15.54 -11.02
CA VAL A 196 24.58 -16.68 -11.95
C VAL A 196 25.88 -16.70 -12.76
N ARG A 197 26.64 -17.79 -12.67
CA ARG A 197 27.79 -18.05 -13.50
C ARG A 197 27.40 -18.79 -14.76
#